data_39ef8b6bf96c5a3aacb9149978d67204
#
_entry.id   39ef8b6bf96c5a3aacb9149978d67204
#
_cell.length_a   1.000
_cell.length_b   1.000
_cell.length_c   1.000
_cell.angle_alpha   90.00
_cell.angle_beta   90.00
_cell.angle_gamma   90.00
#
_symmetry.space_group_name_H-M   'P 1'
#
loop_
_entity.id
_entity.type
_entity.pdbx_description
1 polymer ?
#
loop_
_entity_poly.entity_id
_entity_poly.type
_entity_poly.pdbx_seq_one_letter_code
_entity_poly.pdbx_strand_id
1 'polypeptide(L)'
;MRTLDLLASDSSHLPFLYVFKESKVMEKYGYEIDLHIVGGAKAPTMAHRAKLALAGEIDFLSGLHHETYRERAKGEKRLTYLAQAQNNWDDRLVASPEIKNVDDLKGRKIVCHSKAPCVSGNLRAVLETCGLKPEEINMDVIADTSGKFLDFVDEITSGKAVAALVDMPFDLYGIKKGLHVVDLPDRPVIHNTTLLATSDYIRDNEETVYAFLKGFIEALHFFKTKPDQVVPILKNSLAKRYGLQEDEYYVHLQREWAKLLSKKPYPLPAAIQNVYDLDVGKDPAMHTIGPMEPWDLHYLRKIDDSGFIDHLYAA
;
A
#
# COMPACT_ATOMS: atom_id res chain seq x y z
N MET A 1 1.39 28.81 6.18
CA MET A 1 1.11 27.57 5.42
C MET A 1 -0.16 26.96 5.98
N ARG A 2 -1.01 26.41 5.15
CA ARG A 2 -2.20 25.65 5.59
C ARG A 2 -1.80 24.19 5.78
N THR A 3 -2.20 23.59 6.90
CA THR A 3 -1.98 22.17 7.15
C THR A 3 -3.05 21.34 6.43
N LEU A 4 -2.65 20.21 5.83
CA LEU A 4 -3.53 19.22 5.24
C LEU A 4 -3.40 17.91 6.01
N ASP A 5 -4.53 17.39 6.49
CA ASP A 5 -4.60 16.17 7.27
C ASP A 5 -4.66 14.95 6.35
N LEU A 6 -3.61 14.12 6.39
CA LEU A 6 -3.51 12.88 5.62
C LEU A 6 -3.52 11.67 6.55
N LEU A 7 -4.58 10.88 6.49
CA LEU A 7 -4.68 9.64 7.26
C LEU A 7 -4.12 8.46 6.46
N ALA A 8 -3.29 7.65 7.08
CA ALA A 8 -2.73 6.45 6.51
C ALA A 8 -2.88 5.23 7.40
N SER A 9 -3.02 4.07 6.77
CA SER A 9 -2.85 2.80 7.45
C SER A 9 -1.40 2.60 7.86
N ASP A 10 -1.20 1.79 8.90
CA ASP A 10 0.12 1.34 9.31
C ASP A 10 0.78 0.45 8.24
N SER A 11 2.11 0.26 8.37
CA SER A 11 2.98 -0.61 7.59
C SER A 11 3.22 -0.18 6.13
N SER A 12 2.67 -0.92 5.21
CA SER A 12 3.04 -0.87 3.79
C SER A 12 2.77 0.47 3.06
N HIS A 13 1.95 1.37 3.60
CA HIS A 13 1.78 2.72 3.01
C HIS A 13 2.89 3.71 3.40
N LEU A 14 3.56 3.45 4.52
CA LEU A 14 4.41 4.42 5.20
C LEU A 14 5.67 4.84 4.43
N PRO A 15 6.40 3.98 3.72
CA PRO A 15 7.63 4.40 3.08
C PRO A 15 7.45 5.62 2.18
N PHE A 16 6.45 5.57 1.29
CA PHE A 16 6.19 6.70 0.40
C PHE A 16 5.61 7.91 1.13
N LEU A 17 4.68 7.71 2.05
CA LEU A 17 4.00 8.82 2.74
C LEU A 17 4.93 9.59 3.68
N TYR A 18 5.89 8.93 4.33
CA TYR A 18 6.95 9.63 5.05
C TYR A 18 7.82 10.48 4.11
N VAL A 19 8.20 9.93 2.96
CA VAL A 19 8.96 10.71 1.98
C VAL A 19 8.13 11.87 1.45
N PHE A 20 6.84 11.69 1.19
CA PHE A 20 5.94 12.77 0.78
C PHE A 20 5.90 13.90 1.81
N LYS A 21 5.75 13.57 3.10
CA LYS A 21 5.77 14.55 4.18
C LYS A 21 7.13 15.23 4.31
N GLU A 22 8.19 14.45 4.50
CA GLU A 22 9.52 14.93 4.89
C GLU A 22 10.30 15.59 3.73
N SER A 23 9.95 15.30 2.48
CA SER A 23 10.52 16.00 1.32
C SER A 23 10.08 17.46 1.22
N LYS A 24 9.03 17.85 1.94
CA LYS A 24 8.47 19.20 1.98
C LYS A 24 8.05 19.77 0.63
N VAL A 25 7.81 18.91 -0.35
CA VAL A 25 7.38 19.32 -1.70
C VAL A 25 6.08 20.14 -1.68
N MET A 26 5.24 19.98 -0.64
CA MET A 26 4.00 20.73 -0.51
C MET A 26 4.20 22.18 -0.10
N GLU A 27 5.35 22.55 0.50
CA GLU A 27 5.61 23.94 0.96
C GLU A 27 5.55 24.94 -0.20
N LYS A 28 6.02 24.58 -1.39
CA LYS A 28 5.96 25.44 -2.58
C LYS A 28 4.55 25.71 -3.10
N TYR A 29 3.58 24.88 -2.68
CA TYR A 29 2.16 25.07 -2.94
C TYR A 29 1.43 25.79 -1.80
N GLY A 30 2.16 26.18 -0.73
CA GLY A 30 1.60 26.87 0.43
C GLY A 30 1.01 25.92 1.49
N TYR A 31 1.30 24.62 1.42
CA TYR A 31 0.77 23.61 2.32
C TYR A 31 1.87 22.85 3.06
N GLU A 32 1.51 22.26 4.19
CA GLU A 32 2.26 21.23 4.90
C GLU A 32 1.37 20.00 5.12
N ILE A 33 1.97 18.82 5.25
CA ILE A 33 1.25 17.57 5.48
C ILE A 33 1.34 17.21 6.96
N ASP A 34 0.19 17.06 7.62
CA ASP A 34 0.10 16.35 8.89
C ASP A 34 -0.31 14.89 8.62
N LEU A 35 0.62 13.98 8.85
CA LEU A 35 0.44 12.56 8.56
C LEU A 35 -0.02 11.83 9.83
N HIS A 36 -1.29 11.44 9.84
CA HIS A 36 -1.91 10.64 10.89
C HIS A 36 -1.80 9.15 10.57
N ILE A 37 -1.02 8.43 11.38
CA ILE A 37 -0.81 6.99 11.17
C ILE A 37 -1.68 6.21 12.14
N VAL A 38 -2.51 5.33 11.58
CA VAL A 38 -3.41 4.47 12.35
C VAL A 38 -3.06 3.01 12.13
N GLY A 39 -2.63 2.33 13.18
CA GLY A 39 -2.18 0.94 13.13
C GLY A 39 -2.17 0.26 14.50
N GLY A 40 -1.87 -1.05 14.52
CA GLY A 40 -1.83 -1.86 15.73
C GLY A 40 -3.19 -2.37 16.21
N ALA A 41 -3.19 -3.13 17.30
CA ALA A 41 -4.37 -3.81 17.84
C ALA A 41 -5.54 -2.88 18.20
N LYS A 42 -5.25 -1.62 18.49
CA LYS A 42 -6.26 -0.61 18.83
C LYS A 42 -6.57 0.32 17.66
N ALA A 43 -6.10 0.00 16.45
CA ALA A 43 -6.35 0.83 15.29
C ALA A 43 -7.84 0.92 15.00
N PRO A 44 -8.34 2.10 14.61
CA PRO A 44 -9.71 2.25 14.16
C PRO A 44 -9.98 1.35 12.93
N THR A 45 -11.17 0.76 12.89
CA THR A 45 -11.60 -0.09 11.76
C THR A 45 -11.61 0.71 10.46
N MET A 46 -11.61 0.03 9.32
CA MET A 46 -11.75 0.69 8.01
C MET A 46 -13.03 1.53 7.93
N ALA A 47 -14.15 1.01 8.46
CA ALA A 47 -15.41 1.74 8.54
C ALA A 47 -15.30 3.01 9.42
N HIS A 48 -14.53 2.98 10.51
CA HIS A 48 -14.29 4.17 11.32
C HIS A 48 -13.44 5.21 10.58
N ARG A 49 -12.40 4.78 9.86
CA ARG A 49 -11.57 5.68 9.04
C ARG A 49 -12.40 6.34 7.93
N ALA A 50 -13.30 5.58 7.29
CA ALA A 50 -14.25 6.14 6.34
C ALA A 50 -15.14 7.22 6.97
N LYS A 51 -15.62 6.99 8.21
CA LYS A 51 -16.41 7.99 8.94
C LYS A 51 -15.63 9.26 9.26
N LEU A 52 -14.35 9.18 9.63
CA LEU A 52 -13.51 10.37 9.85
C LEU A 52 -13.43 11.25 8.59
N ALA A 53 -13.19 10.63 7.44
CA ALA A 53 -13.19 11.35 6.17
C ALA A 53 -14.57 11.96 5.85
N LEU A 54 -15.65 11.18 6.02
CA LEU A 54 -17.02 11.63 5.76
C LEU A 54 -17.49 12.74 6.72
N ALA A 55 -16.93 12.81 7.91
CA ALA A 55 -17.18 13.89 8.89
C ALA A 55 -16.35 15.15 8.63
N GLY A 56 -15.41 15.12 7.67
CA GLY A 56 -14.52 16.24 7.37
C GLY A 56 -13.41 16.45 8.41
N GLU A 57 -13.11 15.42 9.21
CA GLU A 57 -12.02 15.44 10.19
C GLU A 57 -10.64 15.17 9.53
N ILE A 58 -10.63 14.67 8.31
CA ILE A 58 -9.45 14.34 7.51
C ILE A 58 -9.67 14.84 6.08
N ASP A 59 -8.69 15.53 5.51
CA ASP A 59 -8.73 16.06 4.15
C ASP A 59 -8.52 14.95 3.11
N PHE A 60 -7.50 14.13 3.34
CA PHE A 60 -7.10 13.02 2.45
C PHE A 60 -6.86 11.74 3.23
N LEU A 61 -7.04 10.61 2.55
CA LEU A 61 -6.78 9.29 3.13
C LEU A 61 -6.04 8.41 2.13
N SER A 62 -5.09 7.61 2.63
CA SER A 62 -4.42 6.57 1.85
C SER A 62 -4.93 5.20 2.29
N GLY A 63 -5.57 4.46 1.37
CA GLY A 63 -6.12 3.12 1.63
C GLY A 63 -7.62 2.99 1.35
N LEU A 64 -8.35 2.25 2.20
CA LEU A 64 -9.79 1.95 2.08
C LEU A 64 -10.19 1.22 0.77
N HIS A 65 -9.35 0.33 0.26
CA HIS A 65 -9.54 -0.35 -1.04
C HIS A 65 -10.89 -1.09 -1.17
N HIS A 66 -11.46 -1.57 -0.08
CA HIS A 66 -12.73 -2.31 -0.07
C HIS A 66 -13.87 -1.49 0.57
N GLU A 67 -13.58 -0.69 1.58
CA GLU A 67 -14.60 0.02 2.36
C GLU A 67 -15.36 1.06 1.54
N THR A 68 -14.68 1.72 0.60
CA THR A 68 -15.32 2.66 -0.33
C THR A 68 -16.46 2.02 -1.12
N TYR A 69 -16.29 0.78 -1.58
CA TYR A 69 -17.36 0.02 -2.25
C TYR A 69 -18.46 -0.36 -1.29
N ARG A 70 -18.14 -0.78 -0.06
CA ARG A 70 -19.13 -1.12 0.97
C ARG A 70 -19.99 0.08 1.35
N GLU A 71 -19.38 1.26 1.49
CA GLU A 71 -20.12 2.48 1.78
C GLU A 71 -21.03 2.87 0.60
N ARG A 72 -20.56 2.74 -0.65
CA ARG A 72 -21.38 2.96 -1.85
C ARG A 72 -22.57 2.01 -1.92
N ALA A 73 -22.40 0.75 -1.60
CA ALA A 73 -23.49 -0.22 -1.55
C ALA A 73 -24.58 0.14 -0.52
N LYS A 74 -24.20 0.86 0.55
CA LYS A 74 -25.13 1.43 1.54
C LYS A 74 -25.74 2.77 1.12
N GLY A 75 -25.36 3.30 -0.06
CA GLY A 75 -25.84 4.59 -0.59
C GLY A 75 -24.90 5.79 -0.32
N GLU A 76 -23.79 5.61 0.44
CA GLU A 76 -22.82 6.66 0.69
C GLU A 76 -21.81 6.74 -0.47
N LYS A 77 -21.96 7.73 -1.35
CA LYS A 77 -21.18 7.86 -2.58
C LYS A 77 -20.05 8.89 -2.54
N ARG A 78 -19.86 9.58 -1.42
CA ARG A 78 -18.91 10.69 -1.31
C ARG A 78 -17.44 10.25 -1.30
N LEU A 79 -17.11 9.04 -0.85
CA LEU A 79 -15.72 8.56 -0.89
C LEU A 79 -15.28 8.35 -2.34
N THR A 80 -14.21 9.04 -2.75
CA THR A 80 -13.75 9.11 -4.15
C THR A 80 -12.25 8.93 -4.23
N TYR A 81 -11.80 7.97 -5.04
CA TYR A 81 -10.38 7.76 -5.32
C TYR A 81 -9.86 8.75 -6.35
N LEU A 82 -8.68 9.32 -6.10
CA LEU A 82 -8.07 10.37 -6.91
C LEU A 82 -6.82 9.93 -7.66
N ALA A 83 -6.05 9.01 -7.09
CA ALA A 83 -4.79 8.55 -7.66
C ALA A 83 -4.38 7.20 -7.09
N GLN A 84 -3.56 6.46 -7.85
CA GLN A 84 -2.96 5.19 -7.47
C GLN A 84 -1.50 5.15 -7.90
N ALA A 85 -0.57 5.23 -6.96
CA ALA A 85 0.85 5.23 -7.30
C ALA A 85 1.43 3.82 -7.48
N GLN A 86 0.85 2.80 -6.88
CA GLN A 86 1.34 1.42 -6.91
C GLN A 86 0.24 0.47 -7.39
N ASN A 87 0.48 -0.20 -8.51
CA ASN A 87 -0.50 -1.05 -9.18
C ASN A 87 -0.15 -2.54 -9.15
N ASN A 88 0.86 -2.94 -8.38
CA ASN A 88 1.26 -4.34 -8.21
C ASN A 88 1.37 -4.66 -6.72
N TRP A 89 1.05 -5.90 -6.39
CA TRP A 89 1.29 -6.45 -5.06
C TRP A 89 2.79 -6.52 -4.79
N ASP A 90 3.22 -6.12 -3.60
CA ASP A 90 4.62 -5.96 -3.26
C ASP A 90 5.07 -6.75 -2.02
N ASP A 91 4.14 -7.40 -1.31
CA ASP A 91 4.50 -8.28 -0.21
C ASP A 91 5.40 -9.41 -0.71
N ARG A 92 6.34 -9.84 0.12
CA ARG A 92 7.33 -10.86 -0.21
C ARG A 92 7.07 -12.14 0.58
N LEU A 93 7.04 -13.28 -0.10
CA LEU A 93 7.01 -14.57 0.56
C LEU A 93 8.43 -15.03 0.81
N VAL A 94 8.88 -14.93 2.06
CA VAL A 94 10.19 -15.40 2.50
C VAL A 94 10.03 -16.84 3.00
N ALA A 95 10.96 -17.72 2.64
CA ALA A 95 10.87 -19.15 2.96
C ALA A 95 12.20 -19.78 3.40
N SER A 96 12.10 -20.90 4.08
CA SER A 96 13.23 -21.74 4.47
C SER A 96 13.92 -22.35 3.22
N PRO A 97 15.22 -22.67 3.29
CA PRO A 97 15.99 -23.17 2.15
C PRO A 97 15.47 -24.48 1.51
N GLU A 98 14.65 -25.22 2.21
CA GLU A 98 14.02 -26.47 1.72
C GLU A 98 12.87 -26.22 0.73
N ILE A 99 12.23 -25.06 0.77
CA ILE A 99 11.19 -24.65 -0.15
C ILE A 99 11.86 -24.17 -1.45
N LYS A 100 11.77 -24.93 -2.51
CA LYS A 100 12.40 -24.59 -3.82
C LYS A 100 11.43 -23.98 -4.81
N ASN A 101 10.14 -24.29 -4.65
CA ASN A 101 9.06 -23.85 -5.52
C ASN A 101 7.75 -23.82 -4.74
N VAL A 102 6.68 -23.36 -5.39
CA VAL A 102 5.36 -23.21 -4.76
C VAL A 102 4.77 -24.57 -4.33
N ASP A 103 5.03 -25.65 -5.06
CA ASP A 103 4.53 -26.98 -4.70
C ASP A 103 5.06 -27.47 -3.34
N ASP A 104 6.25 -27.06 -2.94
CA ASP A 104 6.84 -27.43 -1.65
C ASP A 104 6.10 -26.78 -0.47
N LEU A 105 5.21 -25.82 -0.73
CA LEU A 105 4.36 -25.16 0.29
C LEU A 105 3.09 -25.94 0.63
N LYS A 106 2.74 -26.99 -0.13
CA LYS A 106 1.49 -27.76 0.07
C LYS A 106 1.36 -28.28 1.49
N GLY A 107 0.28 -27.85 2.16
CA GLY A 107 -0.02 -28.25 3.54
C GLY A 107 0.94 -27.69 4.60
N ARG A 108 2.03 -27.03 4.19
CA ARG A 108 3.03 -26.47 5.09
C ARG A 108 2.55 -25.15 5.68
N LYS A 109 2.98 -24.87 6.90
CA LYS A 109 2.58 -23.65 7.62
C LYS A 109 3.23 -22.41 7.00
N ILE A 110 2.40 -21.46 6.55
CA ILE A 110 2.78 -20.12 6.08
C ILE A 110 2.23 -19.09 7.08
N VAL A 111 3.09 -18.21 7.57
CA VAL A 111 2.69 -17.13 8.50
C VAL A 111 2.37 -15.85 7.73
N CYS A 112 1.31 -15.17 8.12
CA CYS A 112 0.98 -13.83 7.63
C CYS A 112 0.37 -12.97 8.75
N HIS A 113 0.39 -11.64 8.56
CA HIS A 113 0.02 -10.69 9.63
C HIS A 113 -1.47 -10.34 9.65
N SER A 114 -2.23 -10.68 8.62
CA SER A 114 -3.63 -10.24 8.52
C SER A 114 -4.48 -11.21 7.71
N LYS A 115 -5.74 -11.35 8.13
CA LYS A 115 -6.80 -12.01 7.37
C LYS A 115 -7.43 -11.10 6.31
N ALA A 116 -6.98 -9.84 6.22
CA ALA A 116 -7.53 -8.90 5.26
C ALA A 116 -7.35 -9.39 3.81
N PRO A 117 -8.34 -9.14 2.94
CA PRO A 117 -8.26 -9.56 1.53
C PRO A 117 -7.00 -9.05 0.83
N CYS A 118 -6.56 -7.83 1.14
CA CYS A 118 -5.35 -7.21 0.57
C CYS A 118 -4.03 -7.88 1.02
N VAL A 119 -4.04 -8.73 2.04
CA VAL A 119 -2.86 -9.45 2.55
C VAL A 119 -2.98 -10.94 2.23
N SER A 120 -3.62 -11.71 3.13
CA SER A 120 -3.77 -13.16 2.96
C SER A 120 -4.59 -13.55 1.74
N GLY A 121 -5.56 -12.71 1.32
CA GLY A 121 -6.35 -12.93 0.11
C GLY A 121 -5.50 -12.83 -1.16
N ASN A 122 -4.58 -11.86 -1.27
CA ASN A 122 -3.67 -11.76 -2.40
C ASN A 122 -2.70 -12.95 -2.46
N LEU A 123 -2.09 -13.34 -1.32
CA LEU A 123 -1.23 -14.50 -1.27
C LEU A 123 -1.97 -15.76 -1.71
N ARG A 124 -3.17 -15.99 -1.18
CA ARG A 124 -4.00 -17.14 -1.59
C ARG A 124 -4.25 -17.15 -3.10
N ALA A 125 -4.69 -16.02 -3.65
CA ALA A 125 -4.98 -15.91 -5.08
C ALA A 125 -3.74 -16.16 -5.95
N VAL A 126 -2.56 -15.72 -5.52
CA VAL A 126 -1.29 -16.00 -6.23
C VAL A 126 -0.95 -17.48 -6.15
N LEU A 127 -1.02 -18.10 -4.97
CA LEU A 127 -0.72 -19.52 -4.79
C LEU A 127 -1.69 -20.41 -5.59
N GLU A 128 -2.98 -20.05 -5.65
CA GLU A 128 -3.98 -20.73 -6.47
C GLU A 128 -3.65 -20.60 -7.98
N THR A 129 -3.18 -19.42 -8.43
CA THR A 129 -2.71 -19.22 -9.80
C THR A 129 -1.48 -20.09 -10.12
N CYS A 130 -0.65 -20.39 -9.12
CA CYS A 130 0.47 -21.32 -9.24
C CYS A 130 0.05 -22.81 -9.16
N GLY A 131 -1.23 -23.11 -9.00
CA GLY A 131 -1.78 -24.47 -9.03
C GLY A 131 -2.06 -25.12 -7.68
N LEU A 132 -1.84 -24.40 -6.55
CA LEU A 132 -2.24 -24.92 -5.24
C LEU A 132 -3.76 -24.84 -5.09
N LYS A 133 -4.37 -25.89 -4.53
CA LYS A 133 -5.79 -25.87 -4.19
C LYS A 133 -6.00 -25.13 -2.86
N PRO A 134 -7.18 -24.52 -2.64
CA PRO A 134 -7.47 -23.81 -1.38
C PRO A 134 -7.21 -24.63 -0.11
N GLU A 135 -7.51 -25.92 -0.12
CA GLU A 135 -7.28 -26.84 0.99
C GLU A 135 -5.80 -27.22 1.22
N GLU A 136 -4.96 -26.98 0.26
CA GLU A 136 -3.50 -27.19 0.34
C GLU A 136 -2.76 -25.97 0.89
N ILE A 137 -3.44 -24.82 1.01
CA ILE A 137 -2.86 -23.56 1.50
C ILE A 137 -3.09 -23.42 3.01
N ASN A 138 -2.08 -23.72 3.79
CA ASN A 138 -2.13 -23.64 5.26
C ASN A 138 -1.54 -22.32 5.75
N MET A 139 -2.37 -21.27 5.81
CA MET A 139 -1.98 -19.96 6.33
C MET A 139 -2.39 -19.78 7.79
N ASP A 140 -1.40 -19.55 8.64
CA ASP A 140 -1.60 -19.15 10.03
C ASP A 140 -1.47 -17.64 10.14
N VAL A 141 -2.56 -16.99 10.56
CA VAL A 141 -2.59 -15.55 10.74
C VAL A 141 -2.28 -15.23 12.19
N ILE A 142 -1.09 -14.74 12.42
CA ILE A 142 -0.68 -14.22 13.72
C ILE A 142 -1.26 -12.81 13.83
N ALA A 143 -2.41 -12.70 14.49
CA ALA A 143 -3.09 -11.43 14.69
C ALA A 143 -2.19 -10.48 15.51
N ASP A 144 -2.28 -9.19 15.17
CA ASP A 144 -1.68 -8.08 15.92
C ASP A 144 -0.16 -7.92 15.86
N THR A 145 0.42 -8.24 14.74
CA THR A 145 1.86 -8.09 14.52
C THR A 145 2.21 -6.90 13.63
N SER A 146 1.38 -5.87 13.58
CA SER A 146 1.70 -4.67 12.82
C SER A 146 3.08 -4.12 13.22
N GLY A 147 4.08 -4.35 12.37
CA GLY A 147 5.48 -3.98 12.59
C GLY A 147 6.36 -5.05 13.22
N LYS A 148 5.89 -6.28 13.46
CA LYS A 148 6.70 -7.37 14.02
C LYS A 148 7.11 -8.41 12.97
N PHE A 149 7.42 -8.00 11.77
CA PHE A 149 7.88 -8.93 10.72
C PHE A 149 9.20 -9.64 11.07
N LEU A 150 9.97 -9.11 12.03
CA LEU A 150 11.12 -9.81 12.58
C LEU A 150 10.71 -11.13 13.21
N ASP A 151 9.62 -11.14 14.00
CA ASP A 151 9.09 -12.35 14.65
C ASP A 151 8.67 -13.41 13.61
N PHE A 152 8.21 -13.00 12.42
CA PHE A 152 7.85 -13.93 11.33
C PHE A 152 9.06 -14.63 10.74
N VAL A 153 10.16 -13.91 10.58
CA VAL A 153 11.44 -14.49 10.17
C VAL A 153 11.93 -15.48 11.23
N ASP A 154 11.74 -15.14 12.52
CA ASP A 154 12.10 -16.02 13.62
C ASP A 154 11.22 -17.29 13.70
N GLU A 155 9.92 -17.21 13.33
CA GLU A 155 9.07 -18.40 13.19
C GLU A 155 9.61 -19.39 12.14
N ILE A 156 10.19 -18.87 11.03
CA ILE A 156 10.81 -19.73 10.01
C ILE A 156 12.14 -20.29 10.51
N THR A 157 13.03 -19.46 11.03
CA THR A 157 14.37 -19.89 11.47
C THR A 157 14.33 -20.86 12.65
N SER A 158 13.26 -20.81 13.47
CA SER A 158 13.01 -21.78 14.54
C SER A 158 12.31 -23.07 14.08
N GLY A 159 11.95 -23.18 12.80
CA GLY A 159 11.28 -24.36 12.24
C GLY A 159 9.78 -24.46 12.57
N LYS A 160 9.16 -23.42 13.12
CA LYS A 160 7.72 -23.41 13.43
C LYS A 160 6.85 -23.12 12.22
N ALA A 161 7.40 -22.47 11.19
CA ALA A 161 6.80 -22.24 9.89
C ALA A 161 7.83 -22.50 8.80
N VAL A 162 7.40 -22.68 7.56
CA VAL A 162 8.31 -22.84 6.42
C VAL A 162 8.41 -21.56 5.58
N ALA A 163 7.43 -20.69 5.68
CA ALA A 163 7.40 -19.42 4.95
C ALA A 163 6.61 -18.37 5.73
N ALA A 164 6.85 -17.10 5.39
CA ALA A 164 6.12 -15.97 5.93
C ALA A 164 5.95 -14.88 4.88
N LEU A 165 4.78 -14.26 4.89
CA LEU A 165 4.51 -13.07 4.09
C LEU A 165 4.99 -11.84 4.85
N VAL A 166 5.89 -11.06 4.26
CA VAL A 166 6.51 -9.89 4.89
C VAL A 166 6.52 -8.69 3.96
N ASP A 167 6.48 -7.50 4.54
CA ASP A 167 6.74 -6.26 3.83
C ASP A 167 8.24 -6.05 3.60
N MET A 168 8.61 -5.26 2.60
CA MET A 168 9.98 -4.77 2.49
C MET A 168 10.28 -3.74 3.60
N PRO A 169 11.47 -3.75 4.21
CA PRO A 169 12.69 -4.49 3.84
C PRO A 169 12.92 -5.79 4.62
N PHE A 170 11.89 -6.40 5.20
CA PHE A 170 12.04 -7.62 6.03
C PHE A 170 12.38 -8.85 5.19
N ASP A 171 12.16 -8.82 3.89
CA ASP A 171 12.68 -9.80 2.93
C ASP A 171 14.22 -9.83 2.97
N LEU A 172 14.89 -8.67 2.96
CA LEU A 172 16.34 -8.60 3.09
C LEU A 172 16.81 -9.10 4.46
N TYR A 173 16.06 -8.80 5.53
CA TYR A 173 16.37 -9.35 6.86
C TYR A 173 16.31 -10.88 6.86
N GLY A 174 15.28 -11.46 6.25
CA GLY A 174 15.17 -12.91 6.09
C GLY A 174 16.35 -13.52 5.29
N ILE A 175 16.72 -12.89 4.18
CA ILE A 175 17.87 -13.31 3.35
C ILE A 175 19.16 -13.34 4.19
N LYS A 176 19.41 -12.33 5.02
CA LYS A 176 20.56 -12.30 5.93
C LYS A 176 20.53 -13.38 7.01
N LYS A 177 19.35 -13.93 7.32
CA LYS A 177 19.17 -15.08 8.21
C LYS A 177 19.25 -16.43 7.50
N GLY A 178 19.62 -16.45 6.21
CA GLY A 178 19.76 -17.67 5.42
C GLY A 178 18.45 -18.16 4.77
N LEU A 179 17.42 -17.35 4.78
CA LEU A 179 16.17 -17.59 4.06
C LEU A 179 16.28 -17.07 2.61
N HIS A 180 15.25 -17.29 1.80
CA HIS A 180 15.17 -16.72 0.46
C HIS A 180 13.74 -16.25 0.15
N VAL A 181 13.59 -15.40 -0.86
CA VAL A 181 12.29 -14.99 -1.37
C VAL A 181 11.83 -16.00 -2.41
N VAL A 182 10.61 -16.50 -2.24
CA VAL A 182 9.96 -17.39 -3.22
C VAL A 182 9.57 -16.54 -4.42
N ASP A 183 9.96 -16.99 -5.62
CA ASP A 183 9.56 -16.33 -6.87
C ASP A 183 8.08 -16.60 -7.14
N LEU A 184 7.28 -15.55 -7.06
CA LEU A 184 5.85 -15.58 -7.29
C LEU A 184 5.52 -14.72 -8.52
N PRO A 185 4.50 -15.08 -9.31
CA PRO A 185 4.10 -14.27 -10.44
C PRO A 185 3.58 -12.89 -9.99
N ASP A 186 3.81 -11.88 -10.81
CA ASP A 186 3.27 -10.55 -10.62
C ASP A 186 1.75 -10.60 -10.52
N ARG A 187 1.20 -9.86 -9.56
CA ARG A 187 -0.23 -9.68 -9.40
C ARG A 187 -0.59 -8.20 -9.44
N PRO A 188 -1.22 -7.73 -10.52
CA PRO A 188 -1.76 -6.37 -10.55
C PRO A 188 -2.83 -6.20 -9.47
N VAL A 189 -2.62 -5.28 -8.54
CA VAL A 189 -3.62 -4.86 -7.54
C VAL A 189 -3.42 -3.38 -7.23
N ILE A 190 -4.50 -2.65 -6.98
CA ILE A 190 -4.39 -1.38 -6.29
C ILE A 190 -4.03 -1.70 -4.84
N HIS A 191 -2.81 -1.43 -4.48
CA HIS A 191 -2.29 -1.71 -3.16
C HIS A 191 -1.94 -0.40 -2.46
N ASN A 192 -0.85 -0.28 -1.82
CA ASN A 192 -0.44 0.93 -1.11
C ASN A 192 -0.63 2.22 -1.93
N THR A 193 -0.70 3.37 -1.25
CA THR A 193 -0.75 4.69 -1.92
C THR A 193 -1.99 4.95 -2.81
N THR A 194 -3.12 4.28 -2.54
CA THR A 194 -4.41 4.67 -3.09
C THR A 194 -4.88 5.93 -2.36
N LEU A 195 -4.94 7.03 -3.07
CA LEU A 195 -5.32 8.33 -2.51
C LEU A 195 -6.81 8.57 -2.70
N LEU A 196 -7.50 9.00 -1.63
CA LEU A 196 -8.91 9.37 -1.69
C LEU A 196 -9.21 10.64 -0.87
N ALA A 197 -10.33 11.28 -1.22
CA ALA A 197 -10.98 12.34 -0.47
C ALA A 197 -12.50 12.23 -0.64
N THR A 198 -13.28 13.04 0.06
CA THR A 198 -14.73 13.10 -0.19
C THR A 198 -15.04 14.00 -1.38
N SER A 199 -16.10 13.67 -2.12
CA SER A 199 -16.55 14.49 -3.26
C SER A 199 -16.95 15.93 -2.84
N ASP A 200 -17.42 16.10 -1.61
CA ASP A 200 -17.72 17.42 -1.07
C ASP A 200 -16.43 18.22 -0.84
N TYR A 201 -15.41 17.61 -0.22
CA TYR A 201 -14.11 18.26 -0.06
C TYR A 201 -13.48 18.61 -1.41
N ILE A 202 -13.54 17.69 -2.37
CA ILE A 202 -12.99 17.89 -3.73
C ILE A 202 -13.66 19.11 -4.38
N ARG A 203 -14.99 19.18 -4.36
CA ARG A 203 -15.76 20.29 -4.95
C ARG A 203 -15.46 21.64 -4.28
N ASP A 204 -15.39 21.65 -2.95
CA ASP A 204 -15.27 22.89 -2.18
C ASP A 204 -13.80 23.35 -2.05
N ASN A 205 -12.81 22.52 -2.45
CA ASN A 205 -11.37 22.79 -2.34
C ASN A 205 -10.58 22.39 -3.61
N GLU A 206 -11.11 22.65 -4.81
CA GLU A 206 -10.51 22.24 -6.08
C GLU A 206 -9.03 22.61 -6.23
N GLU A 207 -8.67 23.85 -5.89
CA GLU A 207 -7.28 24.33 -5.99
C GLU A 207 -6.35 23.56 -5.03
N THR A 208 -6.84 23.24 -3.83
CA THR A 208 -6.11 22.44 -2.84
C THR A 208 -5.89 21.01 -3.35
N VAL A 209 -6.94 20.39 -3.90
CA VAL A 209 -6.86 19.02 -4.46
C VAL A 209 -5.86 18.98 -5.63
N TYR A 210 -5.91 19.99 -6.52
CA TYR A 210 -4.98 20.10 -7.63
C TYR A 210 -3.55 20.29 -7.17
N ALA A 211 -3.29 21.16 -6.19
CA ALA A 211 -1.98 21.38 -5.60
C ALA A 211 -1.47 20.12 -4.90
N PHE A 212 -2.34 19.42 -4.14
CA PHE A 212 -2.01 18.19 -3.44
C PHE A 212 -1.59 17.08 -4.42
N LEU A 213 -2.33 16.88 -5.49
CA LEU A 213 -1.98 15.89 -6.53
C LEU A 213 -0.68 16.23 -7.24
N LYS A 214 -0.40 17.52 -7.52
CA LYS A 214 0.91 17.93 -8.07
C LYS A 214 2.04 17.61 -7.10
N GLY A 215 1.90 17.98 -5.82
CA GLY A 215 2.89 17.63 -4.79
C GLY A 215 3.07 16.14 -4.61
N PHE A 216 1.99 15.36 -4.68
CA PHE A 216 2.05 13.89 -4.64
C PHE A 216 2.86 13.32 -5.82
N ILE A 217 2.66 13.83 -7.03
CA ILE A 217 3.42 13.43 -8.21
C ILE A 217 4.90 13.84 -8.10
N GLU A 218 5.20 15.02 -7.56
CA GLU A 218 6.58 15.43 -7.30
C GLU A 218 7.26 14.60 -6.23
N ALA A 219 6.52 14.17 -5.20
CA ALA A 219 7.05 13.24 -4.20
C ALA A 219 7.37 11.87 -4.83
N LEU A 220 6.56 11.39 -5.79
CA LEU A 220 6.87 10.19 -6.57
C LEU A 220 8.17 10.37 -7.37
N HIS A 221 8.31 11.50 -8.05
CA HIS A 221 9.54 11.84 -8.76
C HIS A 221 10.74 11.90 -7.81
N PHE A 222 10.62 12.61 -6.68
CA PHE A 222 11.66 12.73 -5.66
C PHE A 222 12.07 11.35 -5.13
N PHE A 223 11.11 10.50 -4.78
CA PHE A 223 11.36 9.14 -4.30
C PHE A 223 12.16 8.31 -5.32
N LYS A 224 11.84 8.43 -6.60
CA LYS A 224 12.46 7.65 -7.69
C LYS A 224 13.84 8.17 -8.09
N THR A 225 14.09 9.47 -7.98
CA THR A 225 15.27 10.12 -8.60
C THR A 225 16.29 10.64 -7.60
N LYS A 226 15.97 10.70 -6.31
CA LYS A 226 16.83 11.27 -5.25
C LYS A 226 17.14 10.26 -4.13
N PRO A 227 17.66 9.05 -4.43
CA PRO A 227 17.89 8.00 -3.44
C PRO A 227 18.72 8.49 -2.25
N ASP A 228 19.75 9.32 -2.49
CA ASP A 228 20.63 9.85 -1.44
C ASP A 228 19.89 10.73 -0.41
N GLN A 229 18.76 11.33 -0.80
CA GLN A 229 17.90 12.11 0.10
C GLN A 229 16.78 11.25 0.69
N VAL A 230 16.24 10.31 -0.08
CA VAL A 230 15.14 9.43 0.33
C VAL A 230 15.58 8.43 1.39
N VAL A 231 16.73 7.78 1.23
CA VAL A 231 17.24 6.76 2.17
C VAL A 231 17.36 7.30 3.61
N PRO A 232 17.96 8.47 3.86
CA PRO A 232 17.95 9.07 5.20
C PRO A 232 16.55 9.33 5.76
N ILE A 233 15.62 9.82 4.95
CA ILE A 233 14.22 10.02 5.37
C ILE A 233 13.60 8.71 5.82
N LEU A 234 13.69 7.67 5.00
CA LEU A 234 13.17 6.34 5.32
C LEU A 234 13.75 5.80 6.62
N LYS A 235 15.07 5.85 6.78
CA LYS A 235 15.74 5.40 7.99
C LYS A 235 15.26 6.17 9.22
N ASN A 236 15.30 7.49 9.18
CA ASN A 236 14.92 8.34 10.32
C ASN A 236 13.46 8.10 10.74
N SER A 237 12.58 7.87 9.78
CA SER A 237 11.15 7.67 10.02
C SER A 237 10.80 6.25 10.47
N LEU A 238 11.51 5.23 9.97
CA LEU A 238 11.09 3.83 10.08
C LEU A 238 11.99 2.96 10.97
N ALA A 239 13.27 3.34 11.21
CA ALA A 239 14.22 2.46 11.88
C ALA A 239 13.76 2.00 13.28
N LYS A 240 13.23 2.93 14.07
CA LYS A 240 12.70 2.62 15.41
C LYS A 240 11.49 1.68 15.33
N ARG A 241 10.64 1.87 14.34
CA ARG A 241 9.42 1.10 14.14
C ARG A 241 9.73 -0.32 13.66
N TYR A 242 10.64 -0.44 12.71
CA TYR A 242 11.02 -1.72 12.09
C TYR A 242 12.01 -2.52 12.94
N GLY A 243 12.72 -1.89 13.88
CA GLY A 243 13.79 -2.52 14.63
C GLY A 243 15.05 -2.80 13.79
N LEU A 244 15.17 -2.17 12.62
CA LEU A 244 16.29 -2.32 11.68
C LEU A 244 17.10 -1.04 11.66
N GLN A 245 18.41 -1.10 11.95
CA GLN A 245 19.24 0.09 12.13
C GLN A 245 20.23 0.35 10.98
N GLU A 246 20.55 -0.67 10.20
CA GLU A 246 21.55 -0.59 9.13
C GLU A 246 20.99 0.08 7.88
N ASP A 247 21.79 0.94 7.24
CA ASP A 247 21.42 1.72 6.06
C ASP A 247 20.98 0.84 4.88
N GLU A 248 21.57 -0.35 4.75
CA GLU A 248 21.31 -1.24 3.62
C GLU A 248 19.84 -1.67 3.51
N TYR A 249 19.10 -1.76 4.63
CA TYR A 249 17.67 -2.05 4.61
C TYR A 249 16.88 -0.93 3.92
N TYR A 250 17.27 0.32 4.14
CA TYR A 250 16.59 1.49 3.56
C TYR A 250 17.03 1.77 2.13
N VAL A 251 18.28 1.42 1.77
CA VAL A 251 18.73 1.39 0.38
C VAL A 251 17.95 0.34 -0.41
N HIS A 252 17.79 -0.86 0.15
CA HIS A 252 16.99 -1.92 -0.46
C HIS A 252 15.51 -1.49 -0.60
N LEU A 253 14.91 -0.98 0.46
CA LEU A 253 13.53 -0.49 0.48
C LEU A 253 13.30 0.57 -0.59
N GLN A 254 14.14 1.60 -0.66
CA GLN A 254 14.05 2.67 -1.65
C GLN A 254 14.16 2.13 -3.07
N ARG A 255 15.17 1.29 -3.32
CA ARG A 255 15.42 0.74 -4.65
C ARG A 255 14.25 -0.10 -5.17
N GLU A 256 13.70 -0.98 -4.34
CA GLU A 256 12.60 -1.85 -4.74
C GLU A 256 11.29 -1.06 -4.91
N TRP A 257 11.00 -0.15 -3.97
CA TRP A 257 9.83 0.72 -4.09
C TRP A 257 9.89 1.66 -5.29
N ALA A 258 11.06 2.21 -5.62
CA ALA A 258 11.22 3.05 -6.80
C ALA A 258 10.85 2.34 -8.10
N LYS A 259 10.97 1.00 -8.18
CA LYS A 259 10.51 0.19 -9.32
C LYS A 259 8.98 0.07 -9.35
N LEU A 260 8.34 -0.09 -8.20
CA LEU A 260 6.91 -0.32 -8.05
C LEU A 260 6.07 0.95 -8.26
N LEU A 261 6.58 2.11 -7.83
CA LEU A 261 5.89 3.37 -7.95
C LEU A 261 5.78 3.82 -9.41
N SER A 262 4.57 4.14 -9.83
CA SER A 262 4.28 4.66 -11.18
C SER A 262 4.70 6.12 -11.31
N LYS A 263 5.26 6.51 -12.46
CA LYS A 263 5.53 7.93 -12.75
C LYS A 263 4.23 8.74 -12.86
N LYS A 264 3.23 8.18 -13.51
CA LYS A 264 1.88 8.72 -13.65
C LYS A 264 0.95 7.87 -12.78
N PRO A 265 0.41 8.41 -11.67
CA PRO A 265 -0.30 7.60 -10.68
C PRO A 265 -1.75 7.27 -11.07
N TYR A 266 -1.92 6.71 -12.28
CA TYR A 266 -3.19 6.15 -12.72
C TYR A 266 -3.37 4.72 -12.21
N PRO A 267 -4.60 4.36 -11.81
CA PRO A 267 -4.91 2.97 -11.51
C PRO A 267 -4.96 2.14 -12.79
N LEU A 268 -4.40 0.93 -12.76
CA LEU A 268 -4.58 -0.03 -13.83
C LEU A 268 -5.93 -0.73 -13.69
N PRO A 269 -6.75 -0.85 -14.77
CA PRO A 269 -8.04 -1.52 -14.72
C PRO A 269 -7.96 -2.95 -14.15
N ALA A 270 -6.95 -3.72 -14.55
CA ALA A 270 -6.73 -5.06 -14.02
C ALA A 270 -6.43 -5.06 -12.50
N ALA A 271 -5.70 -4.04 -12.00
CA ALA A 271 -5.40 -3.91 -10.59
C ALA A 271 -6.65 -3.57 -9.77
N ILE A 272 -7.53 -2.72 -10.29
CA ILE A 272 -8.83 -2.42 -9.68
C ILE A 272 -9.71 -3.68 -9.66
N GLN A 273 -9.81 -4.39 -10.79
CA GLN A 273 -10.64 -5.58 -10.91
C GLN A 273 -10.19 -6.66 -9.92
N ASN A 274 -8.89 -6.92 -9.82
CA ASN A 274 -8.36 -7.93 -8.92
C ASN A 274 -8.66 -7.61 -7.43
N VAL A 275 -8.60 -6.34 -7.02
CA VAL A 275 -8.99 -5.95 -5.66
C VAL A 275 -10.50 -6.09 -5.46
N TYR A 276 -11.29 -5.69 -6.47
CA TYR A 276 -12.73 -5.84 -6.43
C TYR A 276 -13.13 -7.32 -6.26
N ASP A 277 -12.53 -8.23 -7.02
CA ASP A 277 -12.84 -9.66 -6.99
C ASP A 277 -12.40 -10.37 -5.71
N LEU A 278 -11.42 -9.83 -4.99
CA LEU A 278 -10.95 -10.42 -3.73
C LEU A 278 -12.02 -10.40 -2.63
N ASP A 279 -12.85 -9.38 -2.60
CA ASP A 279 -13.80 -9.14 -1.50
C ASP A 279 -15.17 -8.68 -2.02
N VAL A 280 -15.20 -7.52 -2.68
CA VAL A 280 -16.45 -6.85 -3.11
C VAL A 280 -17.25 -7.73 -4.06
N GLY A 281 -16.60 -8.32 -5.04
CA GLY A 281 -17.24 -9.19 -6.04
C GLY A 281 -17.82 -10.50 -5.45
N LYS A 282 -17.48 -10.82 -4.20
CA LYS A 282 -18.02 -12.00 -3.49
C LYS A 282 -19.29 -11.70 -2.70
N ASP A 283 -19.63 -10.43 -2.48
CA ASP A 283 -20.82 -10.03 -1.76
C ASP A 283 -21.91 -9.57 -2.75
N PRO A 284 -23.00 -10.34 -2.91
CA PRO A 284 -24.09 -9.97 -3.84
C PRO A 284 -24.66 -8.56 -3.61
N ALA A 285 -24.65 -8.07 -2.38
CA ALA A 285 -25.13 -6.72 -2.05
C ALA A 285 -24.28 -5.61 -2.69
N MET A 286 -23.03 -5.92 -3.04
CA MET A 286 -22.07 -4.97 -3.65
C MET A 286 -21.99 -5.08 -5.17
N HIS A 287 -22.60 -6.08 -5.79
CA HIS A 287 -22.55 -6.30 -7.25
C HIS A 287 -23.17 -5.16 -8.09
N THR A 288 -23.92 -4.27 -7.45
CA THR A 288 -24.49 -3.08 -8.09
C THR A 288 -23.47 -1.95 -8.28
N ILE A 289 -22.31 -2.03 -7.64
CA ILE A 289 -21.25 -1.02 -7.68
C ILE A 289 -20.18 -1.47 -8.66
N GLY A 290 -19.99 -0.73 -9.74
CA GLY A 290 -18.94 -1.04 -10.72
C GLY A 290 -17.54 -0.79 -10.17
N PRO A 291 -16.52 -1.58 -10.56
CA PRO A 291 -15.14 -1.42 -10.06
C PRO A 291 -14.56 -0.02 -10.25
N MET A 292 -14.91 0.66 -11.34
CA MET A 292 -14.45 2.02 -11.66
C MET A 292 -15.31 3.12 -11.05
N GLU A 293 -16.47 2.82 -10.48
CA GLU A 293 -17.45 3.84 -10.04
C GLU A 293 -16.90 4.81 -8.99
N PRO A 294 -16.06 4.40 -8.00
CA PRO A 294 -15.53 5.33 -7.01
C PRO A 294 -14.35 6.20 -7.49
N TRP A 295 -13.91 6.09 -8.74
CA TRP A 295 -12.73 6.78 -9.25
C TRP A 295 -13.08 8.09 -9.95
N ASP A 296 -12.46 9.19 -9.51
CA ASP A 296 -12.43 10.47 -10.20
C ASP A 296 -10.98 10.83 -10.56
N LEU A 297 -10.63 10.65 -11.81
CA LEU A 297 -9.28 10.91 -12.33
C LEU A 297 -9.20 12.26 -13.07
N HIS A 298 -10.23 13.10 -12.97
CA HIS A 298 -10.31 14.37 -13.69
C HIS A 298 -9.11 15.28 -13.39
N TYR A 299 -8.79 15.49 -12.12
CA TYR A 299 -7.68 16.35 -11.72
C TYR A 299 -6.32 15.80 -12.14
N LEU A 300 -6.13 14.48 -11.97
CA LEU A 300 -4.92 13.81 -12.42
C LEU A 300 -4.75 13.93 -13.93
N ARG A 301 -5.82 13.74 -14.69
CA ARG A 301 -5.84 13.90 -16.12
C ARG A 301 -5.47 15.32 -16.55
N LYS A 302 -6.04 16.34 -15.90
CA LYS A 302 -5.74 17.75 -16.14
C LYS A 302 -4.25 18.08 -15.90
N ILE A 303 -3.64 17.49 -14.85
CA ILE A 303 -2.21 17.64 -14.57
C ILE A 303 -1.37 16.98 -15.68
N ASP A 304 -1.72 15.77 -16.08
CA ASP A 304 -1.01 15.03 -17.12
C ASP A 304 -1.10 15.72 -18.49
N ASP A 305 -2.30 16.11 -18.91
CA ASP A 305 -2.54 16.82 -20.18
C ASP A 305 -1.82 18.18 -20.25
N SER A 306 -1.48 18.80 -19.11
CA SER A 306 -0.64 20.01 -19.06
C SER A 306 0.84 19.76 -19.38
N GLY A 307 1.27 18.50 -19.50
CA GLY A 307 2.67 18.11 -19.67
C GLY A 307 3.50 18.18 -18.39
N PHE A 308 2.88 18.48 -17.24
CA PHE A 308 3.59 18.64 -15.96
C PHE A 308 4.43 17.42 -15.59
N ILE A 309 3.85 16.22 -15.71
CA ILE A 309 4.53 14.98 -15.32
C ILE A 309 5.71 14.71 -16.26
N ASP A 310 5.51 14.85 -17.56
CA ASP A 310 6.54 14.57 -18.55
C ASP A 310 7.72 15.55 -18.42
N HIS A 311 7.46 16.84 -18.18
CA HIS A 311 8.51 17.85 -17.90
C HIS A 311 9.29 17.51 -16.63
N LEU A 312 8.62 17.04 -15.58
CA LEU A 312 9.27 16.69 -14.31
C LEU A 312 10.28 15.54 -14.46
N TYR A 313 10.01 14.57 -15.35
CA TYR A 313 10.89 13.44 -15.62
C TYR A 313 11.87 13.65 -16.78
N ALA A 314 11.76 14.76 -17.51
CA ALA A 314 12.72 15.13 -18.54
C ALA A 314 13.90 15.97 -18.01
N ALA A 315 13.77 16.57 -16.81
CA ALA A 315 14.79 17.37 -16.13
C ALA A 315 15.72 16.49 -15.32
#